data_bf5f8a0a28c7e97bfebfae464ae071d0
#
_entry.id   bf5f8a0a28c7e97bfebfae464ae071d0
#
_cell.length_a   1.000
_cell.length_b   1.000
_cell.length_c   1.000
_cell.angle_alpha   90.00
_cell.angle_beta   90.00
_cell.angle_gamma   90.00
#
_symmetry.space_group_name_H-M   'P 1'
#
loop_
_entity.id
_entity.type
_entity.pdbx_description
1 polymer ?
#
loop_
_entity_poly.entity_id
_entity_poly.type
_entity_poly.pdbx_seq_one_letter_code
_entity_poly.pdbx_strand_id
1 'polypeptide(L)'
;MEIESWWLLAIPLFFGLGWFAARLDLRSGGARPRGQLPEAYFRGLNFLLNEQPDKAIDAFVDVVRLDPETVELHFALGNLFRRRGETDRAIRVHLNLVERRDLDAQQREHALFELGQDYLKAGLLDRAEDAFNRLEGSRYAAAALHHRLELAQMVRDWPLAIGHAERLERDCGERHGRDIAHYRCEMAAAALAQGTPEGRAAARREIAAASAADPAHPRPPLLAGELALAEDDPAGAIAAWEPLVRESPSFLALAAGDWLAAHAAVGRFDAGLAALERVQAEHPAVDTFAAIADALARERGQEEALAWARAGLERQPSLLALERLLALHAPLADEARRGDIELMQRVVQPQARRLARYVCRHCGFKARQFYWQCPGCSRWDTYAPKRTEEIERG
;
A
#
# COMPACT_ATOMS: atom_id res chain seq x y z
N MET A 1 71.12 60.23 30.06
CA MET A 1 69.73 59.80 29.96
C MET A 1 69.55 58.80 31.08
N GLU A 2 69.04 59.26 32.22
CA GLU A 2 68.65 58.36 33.35
C GLU A 2 67.36 57.66 33.01
N ILE A 3 67.41 56.35 32.80
CA ILE A 3 66.25 55.52 32.68
C ILE A 3 65.73 55.40 34.07
N GLU A 4 64.60 56.07 34.38
CA GLU A 4 63.97 56.07 35.68
C GLU A 4 63.53 54.64 36.04
N SER A 5 64.05 54.08 37.12
CA SER A 5 63.97 52.70 37.54
C SER A 5 62.52 52.23 37.81
N TRP A 6 61.54 53.14 37.79
CA TRP A 6 60.15 52.82 38.05
C TRP A 6 59.47 51.99 36.93
N TRP A 7 60.02 52.01 35.71
CA TRP A 7 59.59 51.15 34.59
C TRP A 7 59.77 49.66 34.88
N LEU A 8 60.77 49.31 35.70
CA LEU A 8 60.99 47.92 36.12
C LEU A 8 59.88 47.38 37.04
N LEU A 9 59.15 48.26 37.68
CA LEU A 9 57.93 47.84 38.51
C LEU A 9 56.73 47.69 37.66
N ALA A 10 56.60 48.31 36.49
CA ALA A 10 55.51 48.17 35.57
C ALA A 10 55.44 46.78 34.91
N ILE A 11 56.56 46.13 34.67
CA ILE A 11 56.66 44.83 34.04
C ILE A 11 55.95 43.73 34.83
N PRO A 12 56.21 43.51 36.14
CA PRO A 12 55.51 42.52 36.94
C PRO A 12 54.03 42.84 37.13
N LEU A 13 53.65 44.14 37.14
CA LEU A 13 52.26 44.58 37.23
C LEU A 13 51.45 44.18 35.99
N PHE A 14 52.00 44.45 34.77
CA PHE A 14 51.35 44.05 33.51
C PHE A 14 51.34 42.55 33.35
N PHE A 15 52.37 41.86 33.79
CA PHE A 15 52.38 40.37 33.78
C PHE A 15 51.36 39.80 34.74
N GLY A 16 51.21 40.38 35.94
CA GLY A 16 50.18 40.00 36.91
C GLY A 16 48.79 40.26 36.41
N LEU A 17 48.52 41.41 35.80
CA LEU A 17 47.22 41.73 35.16
C LEU A 17 46.91 40.84 34.00
N GLY A 18 47.89 40.57 33.10
CA GLY A 18 47.73 39.67 31.97
C GLY A 18 47.45 38.21 32.43
N TRP A 19 48.14 37.75 33.46
CA TRP A 19 47.91 36.43 34.06
C TRP A 19 46.53 36.34 34.75
N PHE A 20 46.10 37.41 35.43
CA PHE A 20 44.82 37.51 36.09
C PHE A 20 43.69 37.58 35.05
N ALA A 21 43.84 38.35 33.99
CA ALA A 21 42.89 38.40 32.90
C ALA A 21 42.78 37.04 32.17
N ALA A 22 43.88 36.35 31.90
CA ALA A 22 43.90 35.02 31.31
C ALA A 22 43.26 33.98 32.24
N ARG A 23 43.40 34.13 33.57
CA ARG A 23 42.79 33.22 34.53
C ARG A 23 41.30 33.51 34.78
N LEU A 24 40.85 34.74 34.57
CA LEU A 24 39.43 35.11 34.51
C LEU A 24 38.77 34.59 33.25
N ASP A 25 39.47 34.67 32.10
CA ASP A 25 39.00 34.14 30.82
C ASP A 25 38.94 32.58 30.80
N LEU A 26 39.88 31.95 31.50
CA LEU A 26 39.83 30.50 31.73
C LEU A 26 38.78 30.07 32.76
N ARG A 27 38.34 30.95 33.70
CA ARG A 27 37.26 30.71 34.67
C ARG A 27 35.86 31.08 34.13
N SER A 28 35.77 32.05 33.26
CA SER A 28 34.57 32.28 32.44
C SER A 28 34.48 31.24 31.36
N GLY A 29 34.33 29.97 31.73
CA GLY A 29 34.41 28.80 30.88
C GLY A 29 34.07 29.09 29.44
N GLY A 30 35.07 29.01 28.57
CA GLY A 30 35.10 29.57 27.23
C GLY A 30 33.73 29.49 26.56
N ALA A 31 33.18 30.65 26.25
CA ALA A 31 32.05 30.71 25.34
C ALA A 31 32.47 29.99 24.07
N ARG A 32 32.00 28.73 23.93
CA ARG A 32 32.18 27.98 22.67
C ARG A 32 31.69 28.90 21.56
N PRO A 33 32.48 29.09 20.49
CA PRO A 33 32.00 29.88 19.38
C PRO A 33 30.63 29.34 18.95
N ARG A 34 29.60 30.21 19.01
CA ARG A 34 28.26 29.90 18.52
C ARG A 34 28.40 29.37 17.10
N GLY A 35 28.13 28.05 16.90
CA GLY A 35 28.18 27.40 15.59
C GLY A 35 29.10 26.17 15.47
N GLN A 36 29.87 25.77 16.48
CA GLN A 36 30.55 24.47 16.46
C GLN A 36 29.64 23.40 17.07
N LEU A 37 29.12 22.52 16.22
CA LEU A 37 28.37 21.36 16.65
C LEU A 37 29.21 20.49 17.60
N PRO A 38 28.66 20.03 18.73
CA PRO A 38 29.38 19.19 19.69
C PRO A 38 29.92 17.92 19.07
N GLU A 39 31.07 17.42 19.51
CA GLU A 39 31.65 16.16 19.04
C GLU A 39 30.66 14.97 19.17
N ALA A 40 29.80 15.00 20.18
CA ALA A 40 28.72 14.04 20.38
C ALA A 40 27.69 14.04 19.23
N TYR A 41 27.51 15.18 18.51
CA TYR A 41 26.66 15.24 17.30
C TYR A 41 27.23 14.38 16.16
N PHE A 42 28.52 14.55 15.88
CA PHE A 42 29.20 13.74 14.84
C PHE A 42 29.25 12.27 15.23
N ARG A 43 29.33 11.95 16.51
CA ARG A 43 29.24 10.60 17.03
C ARG A 43 27.86 10.02 16.83
N GLY A 44 26.79 10.79 17.08
CA GLY A 44 25.40 10.40 16.81
C GLY A 44 25.14 10.13 15.32
N LEU A 45 25.64 11.00 14.42
CA LEU A 45 25.58 10.77 12.98
C LEU A 45 26.32 9.49 12.56
N ASN A 46 27.49 9.25 13.13
CA ASN A 46 28.28 8.06 12.81
C ASN A 46 27.56 6.78 13.25
N PHE A 47 26.87 6.78 14.40
CA PHE A 47 26.02 5.67 14.83
C PHE A 47 24.82 5.46 13.88
N LEU A 48 24.24 6.55 13.34
CA LEU A 48 23.18 6.45 12.33
C LEU A 48 23.65 5.78 11.04
N LEU A 49 24.82 6.21 10.53
CA LEU A 49 25.43 5.66 9.31
C LEU A 49 25.81 4.18 9.48
N ASN A 50 26.12 3.74 10.70
CA ASN A 50 26.44 2.36 11.03
C ASN A 50 25.20 1.54 11.50
N GLU A 51 23.98 2.02 11.21
CA GLU A 51 22.72 1.34 11.56
C GLU A 51 22.58 1.00 13.06
N GLN A 52 23.10 1.86 13.95
CA GLN A 52 23.04 1.71 15.41
C GLN A 52 22.12 2.81 16.01
N PRO A 53 20.81 2.77 15.79
CA PRO A 53 19.89 3.84 16.18
C PRO A 53 19.84 4.09 17.68
N ASP A 54 20.05 3.06 18.51
CA ASP A 54 20.01 3.18 19.97
C ASP A 54 21.14 4.07 20.49
N LYS A 55 22.35 3.82 20.02
CA LYS A 55 23.52 4.63 20.39
C LYS A 55 23.44 6.04 19.81
N ALA A 56 22.82 6.19 18.64
CA ALA A 56 22.56 7.50 18.06
C ALA A 56 21.62 8.32 18.94
N ILE A 57 20.55 7.72 19.43
CA ILE A 57 19.60 8.36 20.35
C ILE A 57 20.30 8.83 21.62
N ASP A 58 21.06 7.94 22.27
CA ASP A 58 21.78 8.29 23.50
C ASP A 58 22.73 9.48 23.25
N ALA A 59 23.50 9.43 22.16
CA ALA A 59 24.40 10.52 21.80
C ALA A 59 23.66 11.83 21.54
N PHE A 60 22.52 11.82 20.84
CA PHE A 60 21.74 13.03 20.57
C PHE A 60 21.00 13.55 21.80
N VAL A 61 20.52 12.68 22.69
CA VAL A 61 19.95 13.12 24.00
C VAL A 61 20.98 13.87 24.83
N ASP A 62 22.23 13.40 24.87
CA ASP A 62 23.32 14.09 25.57
C ASP A 62 23.61 15.46 24.94
N VAL A 63 23.58 15.57 23.61
CA VAL A 63 23.78 16.85 22.92
C VAL A 63 22.64 17.83 23.19
N VAL A 64 21.38 17.37 23.15
CA VAL A 64 20.21 18.21 23.45
C VAL A 64 20.22 18.72 24.89
N ARG A 65 20.76 17.93 25.83
CA ARG A 65 20.96 18.39 27.22
C ARG A 65 22.02 19.50 27.34
N LEU A 66 23.04 19.46 26.48
CA LEU A 66 24.15 20.41 26.49
C LEU A 66 23.82 21.69 25.69
N ASP A 67 23.04 21.56 24.65
CA ASP A 67 22.62 22.64 23.76
C ASP A 67 21.13 22.49 23.37
N PRO A 68 20.20 22.93 24.25
CA PRO A 68 18.76 22.84 23.99
C PRO A 68 18.30 23.75 22.84
N GLU A 69 19.12 24.69 22.38
CA GLU A 69 18.73 25.67 21.36
C GLU A 69 18.89 25.12 19.93
N THR A 70 19.69 24.07 19.73
CA THR A 70 19.94 23.50 18.39
C THR A 70 18.72 22.75 17.84
N VAL A 71 17.99 23.40 16.94
CA VAL A 71 16.72 22.93 16.37
C VAL A 71 16.90 21.64 15.55
N GLU A 72 17.97 21.55 14.79
CA GLU A 72 18.33 20.39 13.94
C GLU A 72 18.47 19.09 14.73
N LEU A 73 18.96 19.20 15.97
CA LEU A 73 19.09 18.05 16.87
C LEU A 73 17.75 17.53 17.33
N HIS A 74 16.80 18.41 17.61
CA HIS A 74 15.45 18.01 17.98
C HIS A 74 14.75 17.31 16.82
N PHE A 75 14.90 17.81 15.57
CA PHE A 75 14.39 17.12 14.39
C PHE A 75 15.01 15.71 14.23
N ALA A 76 16.34 15.62 14.34
CA ALA A 76 17.02 14.33 14.21
C ALA A 76 16.55 13.35 15.29
N LEU A 77 16.41 13.79 16.53
CA LEU A 77 15.98 12.99 17.68
C LEU A 77 14.50 12.55 17.52
N GLY A 78 13.62 13.46 17.14
CA GLY A 78 12.20 13.14 16.90
C GLY A 78 12.04 12.11 15.80
N ASN A 79 12.75 12.28 14.69
CA ASN A 79 12.75 11.33 13.57
C ASN A 79 13.28 9.94 13.96
N LEU A 80 14.29 9.88 14.84
CA LEU A 80 14.80 8.62 15.38
C LEU A 80 13.77 7.91 16.25
N PHE A 81 13.10 8.64 17.14
CA PHE A 81 12.02 8.09 17.96
C PHE A 81 10.88 7.53 17.09
N ARG A 82 10.48 8.27 16.04
CA ARG A 82 9.46 7.77 15.10
C ARG A 82 9.88 6.49 14.39
N ARG A 83 11.14 6.39 13.92
CA ARG A 83 11.67 5.17 13.28
C ARG A 83 11.70 3.98 14.23
N ARG A 84 11.95 4.19 15.52
CA ARG A 84 11.88 3.14 16.54
C ARG A 84 10.47 2.76 16.97
N GLY A 85 9.46 3.49 16.51
CA GLY A 85 8.07 3.31 16.96
C GLY A 85 7.76 3.96 18.31
N GLU A 86 8.68 4.76 18.86
CA GLU A 86 8.49 5.54 20.09
C GLU A 86 7.73 6.84 19.78
N THR A 87 6.53 6.68 19.21
CA THR A 87 5.73 7.78 18.64
C THR A 87 5.39 8.87 19.67
N ASP A 88 5.10 8.51 20.93
CA ASP A 88 4.81 9.49 21.99
C ASP A 88 5.99 10.41 22.28
N ARG A 89 7.22 9.91 22.16
CA ARG A 89 8.44 10.71 22.35
C ARG A 89 8.67 11.62 21.15
N ALA A 90 8.48 11.09 19.94
CA ALA A 90 8.57 11.88 18.71
C ALA A 90 7.58 13.05 18.72
N ILE A 91 6.30 12.77 19.02
CA ILE A 91 5.25 13.79 19.15
C ILE A 91 5.65 14.88 20.15
N ARG A 92 6.13 14.51 21.33
CA ARG A 92 6.56 15.51 22.35
C ARG A 92 7.69 16.40 21.86
N VAL A 93 8.67 15.83 21.15
CA VAL A 93 9.80 16.60 20.61
C VAL A 93 9.34 17.57 19.53
N HIS A 94 8.58 17.09 18.53
CA HIS A 94 8.13 17.96 17.43
C HIS A 94 7.05 18.94 17.85
N LEU A 95 6.15 18.58 18.80
CA LEU A 95 5.17 19.51 19.36
C LEU A 95 5.87 20.67 20.08
N ASN A 96 6.89 20.37 20.87
CA ASN A 96 7.69 21.42 21.54
C ASN A 96 8.30 22.38 20.51
N LEU A 97 8.82 21.88 19.39
CA LEU A 97 9.32 22.71 18.30
C LEU A 97 8.23 23.60 17.70
N VAL A 98 7.03 23.06 17.43
CA VAL A 98 5.89 23.84 16.90
C VAL A 98 5.49 24.98 17.84
N GLU A 99 5.58 24.78 19.17
CA GLU A 99 5.21 25.76 20.20
C GLU A 99 6.29 26.82 20.45
N ARG A 100 7.53 26.60 20.01
CA ARG A 100 8.64 27.57 20.16
C ARG A 100 8.37 28.85 19.39
N ARG A 101 8.57 29.98 20.03
CA ARG A 101 8.34 31.32 19.44
C ARG A 101 9.55 31.88 18.69
N ASP A 102 10.72 31.36 18.98
CA ASP A 102 12.01 31.78 18.40
C ASP A 102 12.29 31.16 17.02
N LEU A 103 11.49 30.17 16.59
CA LEU A 103 11.63 29.56 15.28
C LEU A 103 11.11 30.47 14.17
N ASP A 104 11.83 30.48 13.05
CA ASP A 104 11.35 31.11 11.83
C ASP A 104 10.15 30.35 11.21
N ALA A 105 9.51 30.93 10.20
CA ALA A 105 8.34 30.35 9.57
C ALA A 105 8.65 28.98 8.93
N GLN A 106 9.82 28.83 8.30
CA GLN A 106 10.21 27.62 7.61
C GLN A 106 10.50 26.46 8.59
N GLN A 107 11.17 26.75 9.69
CA GLN A 107 11.42 25.78 10.75
C GLN A 107 10.12 25.31 11.41
N ARG A 108 9.17 26.24 11.60
CA ARG A 108 7.85 25.91 12.17
C ARG A 108 7.01 25.07 11.22
N GLU A 109 7.02 25.37 9.93
CA GLU A 109 6.38 24.52 8.91
C GLU A 109 7.00 23.12 8.87
N HIS A 110 8.32 23.02 8.96
CA HIS A 110 9.02 21.73 9.04
C HIS A 110 8.60 20.95 10.30
N ALA A 111 8.59 21.60 11.46
CA ALA A 111 8.17 20.96 12.71
C ALA A 111 6.71 20.48 12.66
N LEU A 112 5.83 21.24 12.04
CA LEU A 112 4.43 20.87 11.86
C LEU A 112 4.28 19.69 10.89
N PHE A 113 5.08 19.64 9.83
CA PHE A 113 5.10 18.52 8.90
C PHE A 113 5.59 17.23 9.56
N GLU A 114 6.68 17.28 10.33
CA GLU A 114 7.20 16.15 11.08
C GLU A 114 6.22 15.67 12.17
N LEU A 115 5.55 16.61 12.85
CA LEU A 115 4.50 16.30 13.83
C LEU A 115 3.30 15.60 13.17
N GLY A 116 2.89 16.04 11.99
CA GLY A 116 1.85 15.37 11.20
C GLY A 116 2.20 13.91 10.89
N GLN A 117 3.44 13.65 10.50
CA GLN A 117 3.93 12.29 10.28
C GLN A 117 3.98 11.45 11.57
N ASP A 118 4.33 12.06 12.70
CA ASP A 118 4.31 11.37 13.99
C ASP A 118 2.89 10.97 14.38
N TYR A 119 1.92 11.88 14.21
CA TYR A 119 0.51 11.59 14.45
C TYR A 119 -0.01 10.48 13.55
N LEU A 120 0.35 10.50 12.26
CA LEU A 120 0.00 9.45 11.31
C LEU A 120 0.57 8.09 11.75
N LYS A 121 1.84 8.06 12.15
CA LYS A 121 2.50 6.84 12.65
C LYS A 121 1.92 6.34 13.95
N ALA A 122 1.42 7.23 14.80
CA ALA A 122 0.74 6.92 16.05
C ALA A 122 -0.74 6.48 15.85
N GLY A 123 -1.28 6.58 14.63
CA GLY A 123 -2.70 6.31 14.35
C GLY A 123 -3.65 7.42 14.81
N LEU A 124 -3.14 8.61 15.14
CA LEU A 124 -3.91 9.79 15.54
C LEU A 124 -4.35 10.58 14.30
N LEU A 125 -5.25 9.97 13.51
CA LEU A 125 -5.56 10.40 12.15
C LEU A 125 -6.11 11.82 12.09
N ASP A 126 -7.04 12.19 12.98
CA ASP A 126 -7.63 13.54 13.03
C ASP A 126 -6.57 14.62 13.28
N ARG A 127 -5.61 14.33 14.20
CA ARG A 127 -4.52 15.27 14.49
C ARG A 127 -3.52 15.37 13.34
N ALA A 128 -3.27 14.26 12.65
CA ALA A 128 -2.42 14.26 11.46
C ALA A 128 -3.05 15.10 10.36
N GLU A 129 -4.35 14.95 10.12
CA GLU A 129 -5.10 15.74 9.14
C GLU A 129 -5.04 17.24 9.47
N ASP A 130 -5.31 17.62 10.72
CA ASP A 130 -5.20 19.02 11.17
C ASP A 130 -3.81 19.60 10.95
N ALA A 131 -2.75 18.82 11.26
CA ALA A 131 -1.38 19.27 11.06
C ALA A 131 -1.06 19.48 9.56
N PHE A 132 -1.47 18.56 8.69
CA PHE A 132 -1.25 18.67 7.24
C PHE A 132 -2.12 19.77 6.61
N ASN A 133 -3.35 20.00 7.09
CA ASN A 133 -4.21 21.08 6.61
C ASN A 133 -3.59 22.47 6.85
N ARG A 134 -2.91 22.66 7.97
CA ARG A 134 -2.22 23.92 8.31
C ARG A 134 -0.99 24.22 7.45
N LEU A 135 -0.54 23.24 6.64
CA LEU A 135 0.59 23.39 5.72
C LEU A 135 0.16 23.83 4.31
N GLU A 136 -1.11 24.13 4.11
CA GLU A 136 -1.60 24.66 2.83
C GLU A 136 -0.89 26.00 2.51
N GLY A 137 -0.37 26.13 1.27
CA GLY A 137 0.39 27.31 0.85
C GLY A 137 1.86 27.34 1.31
N SER A 138 2.32 26.39 2.12
CA SER A 138 3.72 26.27 2.52
C SER A 138 4.55 25.49 1.48
N ARG A 139 5.87 25.46 1.65
CA ARG A 139 6.75 24.61 0.85
C ARG A 139 6.45 23.11 1.02
N TYR A 140 5.74 22.72 2.07
CA TYR A 140 5.32 21.34 2.33
C TYR A 140 3.92 21.02 1.81
N ALA A 141 3.24 21.94 1.12
CA ALA A 141 1.86 21.76 0.69
C ALA A 141 1.65 20.49 -0.15
N ALA A 142 2.53 20.22 -1.12
CA ALA A 142 2.46 19.01 -1.95
C ALA A 142 2.67 17.73 -1.11
N ALA A 143 3.71 17.70 -0.26
CA ALA A 143 3.98 16.55 0.61
C ALA A 143 2.86 16.32 1.63
N ALA A 144 2.29 17.39 2.19
CA ALA A 144 1.14 17.32 3.09
C ALA A 144 -0.10 16.78 2.35
N LEU A 145 -0.31 17.18 1.10
CA LEU A 145 -1.44 16.69 0.29
C LEU A 145 -1.32 15.19 -0.01
N HIS A 146 -0.11 14.66 -0.23
CA HIS A 146 0.12 13.21 -0.34
C HIS A 146 -0.28 12.46 0.94
N HIS A 147 0.10 12.98 2.11
CA HIS A 147 -0.31 12.37 3.37
C HIS A 147 -1.81 12.48 3.63
N ARG A 148 -2.46 13.56 3.19
CA ARG A 148 -3.93 13.69 3.26
C ARG A 148 -4.62 12.68 2.34
N LEU A 149 -4.06 12.41 1.16
CA LEU A 149 -4.54 11.33 0.29
C LEU A 149 -4.39 9.96 0.97
N GLU A 150 -3.23 9.71 1.60
CA GLU A 150 -2.99 8.48 2.38
C GLU A 150 -4.00 8.32 3.53
N LEU A 151 -4.26 9.38 4.28
CA LEU A 151 -5.25 9.41 5.36
C LEU A 151 -6.65 9.07 4.84
N ALA A 152 -7.10 9.73 3.76
CA ALA A 152 -8.41 9.47 3.15
C ALA A 152 -8.54 8.00 2.71
N GLN A 153 -7.48 7.41 2.16
CA GLN A 153 -7.44 5.98 1.81
C GLN A 153 -7.54 5.07 3.05
N MET A 154 -6.85 5.42 4.14
CA MET A 154 -6.87 4.64 5.38
C MET A 154 -8.27 4.59 6.01
N VAL A 155 -9.00 5.70 5.99
CA VAL A 155 -10.38 5.77 6.50
C VAL A 155 -11.44 5.41 5.44
N ARG A 156 -11.00 5.09 4.21
CA ARG A 156 -11.86 4.76 3.06
C ARG A 156 -12.85 5.87 2.69
N ASP A 157 -12.47 7.11 2.91
CA ASP A 157 -13.21 8.26 2.37
C ASP A 157 -12.81 8.49 0.92
N TRP A 158 -13.43 7.70 0.04
CA TRP A 158 -13.10 7.71 -1.39
C TRP A 158 -13.40 9.04 -2.08
N PRO A 159 -14.51 9.74 -1.79
CA PRO A 159 -14.75 11.08 -2.32
C PRO A 159 -13.64 12.06 -1.96
N LEU A 160 -13.18 12.06 -0.71
CA LEU A 160 -12.08 12.91 -0.26
C LEU A 160 -10.75 12.50 -0.91
N ALA A 161 -10.48 11.20 -1.01
CA ALA A 161 -9.29 10.67 -1.69
C ALA A 161 -9.24 11.10 -3.16
N ILE A 162 -10.37 11.03 -3.90
CA ILE A 162 -10.48 11.52 -5.28
C ILE A 162 -10.14 13.00 -5.34
N GLY A 163 -10.74 13.83 -4.48
CA GLY A 163 -10.47 15.27 -4.45
C GLY A 163 -8.99 15.60 -4.20
N HIS A 164 -8.32 14.85 -3.33
CA HIS A 164 -6.87 15.03 -3.09
C HIS A 164 -6.03 14.56 -4.29
N ALA A 165 -6.36 13.43 -4.90
CA ALA A 165 -5.68 12.93 -6.09
C ALA A 165 -5.81 13.90 -7.28
N GLU A 166 -7.01 14.43 -7.54
CA GLU A 166 -7.26 15.43 -8.57
C GLU A 166 -6.51 16.75 -8.32
N ARG A 167 -6.33 17.13 -7.04
CA ARG A 167 -5.48 18.28 -6.68
C ARG A 167 -4.01 18.02 -6.97
N LEU A 168 -3.49 16.83 -6.64
CA LEU A 168 -2.11 16.44 -6.97
C LEU A 168 -1.87 16.44 -8.48
N GLU A 169 -2.83 15.96 -9.27
CA GLU A 169 -2.74 16.05 -10.74
C GLU A 169 -2.64 17.49 -11.23
N ARG A 170 -3.51 18.36 -10.71
CA ARG A 170 -3.62 19.77 -11.14
C ARG A 170 -2.45 20.61 -10.66
N ASP A 171 -2.06 20.48 -9.39
CA ASP A 171 -1.13 21.38 -8.71
C ASP A 171 0.34 20.89 -8.84
N CYS A 172 0.55 19.58 -8.97
CA CYS A 172 1.87 18.95 -9.02
C CYS A 172 2.18 18.30 -10.38
N GLY A 173 1.20 18.17 -11.29
CA GLY A 173 1.37 17.50 -12.58
C GLY A 173 1.56 15.98 -12.49
N GLU A 174 1.18 15.38 -11.37
CA GLU A 174 1.25 13.94 -11.15
C GLU A 174 0.11 13.21 -11.89
N ARG A 175 0.22 11.89 -12.02
CA ARG A 175 -0.83 11.08 -12.65
C ARG A 175 -1.43 10.13 -11.62
N HIS A 176 -2.68 10.36 -11.25
CA HIS A 176 -3.44 9.55 -10.31
C HIS A 176 -4.69 8.88 -10.92
N GLY A 177 -4.83 8.92 -12.24
CA GLY A 177 -6.00 8.35 -12.92
C GLY A 177 -6.29 6.91 -12.53
N ARG A 178 -5.23 6.08 -12.34
CA ARG A 178 -5.36 4.70 -11.89
C ARG A 178 -5.85 4.59 -10.44
N ASP A 179 -5.35 5.42 -9.55
CA ASP A 179 -5.80 5.47 -8.15
C ASP A 179 -7.26 5.92 -8.08
N ILE A 180 -7.61 6.97 -8.83
CA ILE A 180 -8.99 7.48 -8.95
C ILE A 180 -9.92 6.38 -9.46
N ALA A 181 -9.50 5.61 -10.47
CA ALA A 181 -10.29 4.48 -10.98
C ALA A 181 -10.53 3.44 -9.88
N HIS A 182 -9.54 3.11 -9.05
CA HIS A 182 -9.72 2.22 -7.90
C HIS A 182 -10.74 2.77 -6.89
N TYR A 183 -10.65 4.05 -6.50
CA TYR A 183 -11.57 4.65 -5.54
C TYR A 183 -13.00 4.66 -6.06
N ARG A 184 -13.20 5.02 -7.35
CA ARG A 184 -14.50 4.94 -8.03
C ARG A 184 -15.03 3.51 -8.05
N CYS A 185 -14.19 2.51 -8.30
CA CYS A 185 -14.58 1.10 -8.25
C CYS A 185 -14.97 0.64 -6.83
N GLU A 186 -14.33 1.15 -5.77
CA GLU A 186 -14.76 0.87 -4.39
C GLU A 186 -16.17 1.43 -4.13
N MET A 187 -16.42 2.67 -4.58
CA MET A 187 -17.74 3.30 -4.46
C MET A 187 -18.80 2.51 -5.26
N ALA A 188 -18.46 2.09 -6.49
CA ALA A 188 -19.33 1.28 -7.32
C ALA A 188 -19.67 -0.07 -6.66
N ALA A 189 -18.67 -0.79 -6.14
CA ALA A 189 -18.86 -2.07 -5.47
C ALA A 189 -19.73 -1.91 -4.21
N ALA A 190 -19.51 -0.87 -3.41
CA ALA A 190 -20.32 -0.57 -2.24
C ALA A 190 -21.78 -0.24 -2.62
N ALA A 191 -21.99 0.45 -3.73
CA ALA A 191 -23.32 0.78 -4.25
C ALA A 191 -24.04 -0.46 -4.79
N LEU A 192 -23.36 -1.35 -5.51
CA LEU A 192 -23.89 -2.65 -5.97
C LEU A 192 -24.32 -3.54 -4.80
N ALA A 193 -23.52 -3.58 -3.74
CA ALA A 193 -23.80 -4.39 -2.56
C ALA A 193 -25.11 -3.99 -1.84
N GLN A 194 -25.66 -2.79 -2.10
CA GLN A 194 -26.96 -2.38 -1.54
C GLN A 194 -28.14 -3.13 -2.18
N GLY A 195 -27.99 -3.67 -3.39
CA GLY A 195 -29.03 -4.43 -4.09
C GLY A 195 -30.24 -3.59 -4.56
N THR A 196 -30.25 -2.28 -4.34
CA THR A 196 -31.36 -1.39 -4.65
C THR A 196 -31.26 -0.78 -6.06
N PRO A 197 -32.37 -0.34 -6.69
CA PRO A 197 -32.32 0.37 -7.97
C PRO A 197 -31.44 1.63 -7.91
N GLU A 198 -31.50 2.38 -6.81
CA GLU A 198 -30.71 3.58 -6.56
C GLU A 198 -29.22 3.24 -6.47
N GLY A 199 -28.87 2.13 -5.76
CA GLY A 199 -27.53 1.59 -5.67
C GLY A 199 -26.99 1.20 -7.05
N ARG A 200 -27.79 0.49 -7.87
CA ARG A 200 -27.39 0.14 -9.26
C ARG A 200 -27.16 1.39 -10.11
N ALA A 201 -28.01 2.41 -10.01
CA ALA A 201 -27.83 3.68 -10.72
C ALA A 201 -26.57 4.43 -10.26
N ALA A 202 -26.27 4.41 -8.96
CA ALA A 202 -25.03 4.95 -8.40
C ALA A 202 -23.79 4.19 -8.92
N ALA A 203 -23.83 2.88 -8.86
CA ALA A 203 -22.75 2.01 -9.36
C ALA A 203 -22.44 2.30 -10.84
N ARG A 204 -23.46 2.43 -11.68
CA ARG A 204 -23.29 2.77 -13.11
C ARG A 204 -22.54 4.08 -13.31
N ARG A 205 -22.86 5.12 -12.53
CA ARG A 205 -22.15 6.41 -12.61
C ARG A 205 -20.68 6.26 -12.20
N GLU A 206 -20.41 5.55 -11.09
CA GLU A 206 -19.04 5.38 -10.60
C GLU A 206 -18.20 4.49 -11.53
N ILE A 207 -18.77 3.44 -12.13
CA ILE A 207 -18.11 2.60 -13.14
C ILE A 207 -17.72 3.42 -14.36
N ALA A 208 -18.63 4.26 -14.86
CA ALA A 208 -18.36 5.14 -16.00
C ALA A 208 -17.25 6.14 -15.69
N ALA A 209 -17.27 6.73 -14.48
CA ALA A 209 -16.24 7.65 -14.02
C ALA A 209 -14.88 6.95 -13.82
N ALA A 210 -14.87 5.69 -13.35
CA ALA A 210 -13.65 4.89 -13.23
C ALA A 210 -13.04 4.59 -14.60
N SER A 211 -13.84 4.19 -15.58
CA SER A 211 -13.39 3.96 -16.96
C SER A 211 -12.86 5.22 -17.64
N ALA A 212 -13.43 6.40 -17.30
CA ALA A 212 -12.93 7.68 -17.81
C ALA A 212 -11.58 8.07 -17.19
N ALA A 213 -11.35 7.74 -15.89
CA ALA A 213 -10.12 8.04 -15.20
C ALA A 213 -8.93 7.16 -15.66
N ASP A 214 -9.18 5.87 -15.88
CA ASP A 214 -8.20 4.93 -16.46
C ASP A 214 -8.91 3.93 -17.39
N PRO A 215 -8.93 4.18 -18.70
CA PRO A 215 -9.58 3.31 -19.68
C PRO A 215 -9.00 1.90 -19.77
N ALA A 216 -7.73 1.71 -19.38
CA ALA A 216 -7.06 0.42 -19.41
C ALA A 216 -7.23 -0.39 -18.12
N HIS A 217 -7.94 0.16 -17.13
CA HIS A 217 -8.12 -0.49 -15.84
C HIS A 217 -9.07 -1.69 -15.94
N PRO A 218 -8.68 -2.91 -15.48
CA PRO A 218 -9.49 -4.12 -15.69
C PRO A 218 -10.72 -4.22 -14.76
N ARG A 219 -10.80 -3.44 -13.69
CA ARG A 219 -11.87 -3.55 -12.70
C ARG A 219 -13.21 -2.94 -13.14
N PRO A 220 -13.28 -1.79 -13.82
CA PRO A 220 -14.54 -1.23 -14.30
C PRO A 220 -15.34 -2.18 -15.19
N PRO A 221 -14.76 -2.86 -16.21
CA PRO A 221 -15.47 -3.87 -17.00
C PRO A 221 -16.01 -5.04 -16.16
N LEU A 222 -15.25 -5.50 -15.14
CA LEU A 222 -15.73 -6.54 -14.22
C LEU A 222 -16.99 -6.10 -13.49
N LEU A 223 -16.97 -4.92 -12.87
CA LEU A 223 -18.11 -4.36 -12.14
C LEU A 223 -19.30 -4.04 -13.07
N ALA A 224 -19.03 -3.62 -14.31
CA ALA A 224 -20.09 -3.40 -15.31
C ALA A 224 -20.83 -4.67 -15.65
N GLY A 225 -20.13 -5.79 -15.80
CA GLY A 225 -20.74 -7.08 -16.02
C GLY A 225 -21.53 -7.57 -14.79
N GLU A 226 -20.99 -7.41 -13.57
CA GLU A 226 -21.71 -7.70 -12.34
C GLU A 226 -23.01 -6.87 -12.22
N LEU A 227 -22.95 -5.58 -12.58
CA LEU A 227 -24.12 -4.69 -12.61
C LEU A 227 -25.16 -5.18 -13.61
N ALA A 228 -24.76 -5.56 -14.82
CA ALA A 228 -25.66 -6.06 -15.85
C ALA A 228 -26.35 -7.36 -15.41
N LEU A 229 -25.63 -8.28 -14.78
CA LEU A 229 -26.22 -9.48 -14.19
C LEU A 229 -27.21 -9.16 -13.06
N ALA A 230 -26.91 -8.16 -12.22
CA ALA A 230 -27.84 -7.72 -11.18
C ALA A 230 -29.11 -7.03 -11.74
N GLU A 231 -29.13 -6.72 -13.03
CA GLU A 231 -30.25 -6.15 -13.80
C GLU A 231 -30.93 -7.20 -14.70
N ASP A 232 -30.59 -8.50 -14.54
CA ASP A 232 -31.05 -9.60 -15.37
C ASP A 232 -30.75 -9.41 -16.88
N ASP A 233 -29.61 -8.75 -17.20
CA ASP A 233 -29.12 -8.53 -18.56
C ASP A 233 -27.83 -9.31 -18.83
N PRO A 234 -27.91 -10.61 -19.15
CA PRO A 234 -26.73 -11.41 -19.48
C PRO A 234 -26.02 -10.97 -20.78
N ALA A 235 -26.77 -10.38 -21.74
CA ALA A 235 -26.18 -9.88 -22.96
C ALA A 235 -25.34 -8.63 -22.69
N GLY A 236 -25.82 -7.72 -21.85
CA GLY A 236 -25.08 -6.55 -21.36
C GLY A 236 -23.84 -6.96 -20.55
N ALA A 237 -23.90 -8.02 -19.74
CA ALA A 237 -22.75 -8.54 -19.00
C ALA A 237 -21.65 -9.04 -19.95
N ILE A 238 -21.99 -9.82 -20.96
CA ILE A 238 -21.05 -10.27 -22.00
C ILE A 238 -20.38 -9.08 -22.67
N ALA A 239 -21.15 -8.09 -23.12
CA ALA A 239 -20.64 -6.89 -23.78
C ALA A 239 -19.69 -6.10 -22.87
N ALA A 240 -19.99 -6.03 -21.58
CA ALA A 240 -19.14 -5.35 -20.58
C ALA A 240 -17.79 -6.06 -20.38
N TRP A 241 -17.74 -7.39 -20.45
CA TRP A 241 -16.51 -8.16 -20.25
C TRP A 241 -15.69 -8.38 -21.55
N GLU A 242 -16.25 -8.16 -22.74
CA GLU A 242 -15.51 -8.29 -24.01
C GLU A 242 -14.18 -7.52 -24.05
N PRO A 243 -14.05 -6.28 -23.50
CA PRO A 243 -12.77 -5.59 -23.43
C PRO A 243 -11.70 -6.36 -22.66
N LEU A 244 -12.07 -7.10 -21.59
CA LEU A 244 -11.11 -7.90 -20.83
C LEU A 244 -10.47 -9.01 -21.66
N VAL A 245 -11.23 -9.64 -22.55
CA VAL A 245 -10.72 -10.69 -23.44
C VAL A 245 -9.55 -10.20 -24.31
N ARG A 246 -9.59 -8.91 -24.70
CA ARG A 246 -8.60 -8.30 -25.59
C ARG A 246 -7.45 -7.62 -24.85
N GLU A 247 -7.78 -6.88 -23.77
CA GLU A 247 -6.84 -5.95 -23.14
C GLU A 247 -6.25 -6.47 -21.84
N SER A 248 -7.00 -7.31 -21.12
CA SER A 248 -6.59 -7.82 -19.82
C SER A 248 -7.09 -9.25 -19.56
N PRO A 249 -6.77 -10.22 -20.46
CA PRO A 249 -7.38 -11.55 -20.47
C PRO A 249 -7.19 -12.32 -19.17
N SER A 250 -6.08 -12.12 -18.46
CA SER A 250 -5.84 -12.78 -17.17
C SER A 250 -6.89 -12.42 -16.10
N PHE A 251 -7.47 -11.21 -16.16
CA PHE A 251 -8.51 -10.78 -15.20
C PHE A 251 -9.88 -11.41 -15.49
N LEU A 252 -10.10 -11.96 -16.67
CA LEU A 252 -11.34 -12.68 -16.97
C LEU A 252 -11.52 -13.92 -16.07
N ALA A 253 -10.43 -14.45 -15.51
CA ALA A 253 -10.48 -15.53 -14.52
C ALA A 253 -11.37 -15.18 -13.29
N LEU A 254 -11.49 -13.89 -12.94
CA LEU A 254 -12.33 -13.42 -11.84
C LEU A 254 -13.84 -13.45 -12.16
N ALA A 255 -14.20 -13.47 -13.44
CA ALA A 255 -15.58 -13.52 -13.92
C ALA A 255 -15.87 -14.77 -14.78
N ALA A 256 -14.96 -15.75 -14.84
CA ALA A 256 -15.03 -16.87 -15.78
C ALA A 256 -16.31 -17.70 -15.64
N GLY A 257 -16.78 -17.92 -14.43
CA GLY A 257 -18.05 -18.64 -14.15
C GLY A 257 -19.27 -17.88 -14.65
N ASP A 258 -19.33 -16.58 -14.35
CA ASP A 258 -20.42 -15.70 -14.73
C ASP A 258 -20.43 -15.45 -16.24
N TRP A 259 -19.25 -15.34 -16.86
CA TRP A 259 -19.08 -15.27 -18.32
C TRP A 259 -19.76 -16.43 -19.02
N LEU A 260 -19.49 -17.69 -18.59
CA LEU A 260 -20.09 -18.88 -19.19
C LEU A 260 -21.59 -18.98 -18.88
N ALA A 261 -22.00 -18.62 -17.69
CA ALA A 261 -23.42 -18.60 -17.30
C ALA A 261 -24.22 -17.58 -18.15
N ALA A 262 -23.67 -16.38 -18.36
CA ALA A 262 -24.28 -15.36 -19.20
C ALA A 262 -24.39 -15.83 -20.67
N HIS A 263 -23.33 -16.45 -21.21
CA HIS A 263 -23.35 -17.01 -22.56
C HIS A 263 -24.38 -18.17 -22.70
N ALA A 264 -24.50 -19.01 -21.69
CA ALA A 264 -25.53 -20.07 -21.67
C ALA A 264 -26.95 -19.46 -21.66
N ALA A 265 -27.19 -18.45 -20.82
CA ALA A 265 -28.48 -17.77 -20.71
C ALA A 265 -28.97 -17.16 -22.03
N VAL A 266 -28.05 -16.68 -22.88
CA VAL A 266 -28.38 -16.14 -24.20
C VAL A 266 -28.29 -17.19 -25.33
N GLY A 267 -28.15 -18.50 -24.99
CA GLY A 267 -28.08 -19.59 -25.99
C GLY A 267 -26.78 -19.59 -26.82
N ARG A 268 -25.70 -19.00 -26.33
CA ARG A 268 -24.41 -18.86 -27.02
C ARG A 268 -23.25 -19.52 -26.24
N PHE A 269 -23.55 -20.58 -25.48
CA PHE A 269 -22.59 -21.26 -24.62
C PHE A 269 -21.29 -21.65 -25.35
N ASP A 270 -21.39 -22.22 -26.55
CA ASP A 270 -20.22 -22.67 -27.33
C ASP A 270 -19.28 -21.53 -27.74
N ALA A 271 -19.85 -20.37 -28.05
CA ALA A 271 -19.06 -19.18 -28.36
C ALA A 271 -18.30 -18.65 -27.12
N GLY A 272 -18.98 -18.62 -25.97
CA GLY A 272 -18.38 -18.23 -24.69
C GLY A 272 -17.28 -19.19 -24.23
N LEU A 273 -17.53 -20.50 -24.38
CA LEU A 273 -16.59 -21.56 -24.07
C LEU A 273 -15.34 -21.45 -24.96
N ALA A 274 -15.49 -21.35 -26.29
CA ALA A 274 -14.36 -21.23 -27.20
C ALA A 274 -13.50 -19.96 -26.96
N ALA A 275 -14.12 -18.86 -26.55
CA ALA A 275 -13.40 -17.66 -26.18
C ALA A 275 -12.60 -17.87 -24.88
N LEU A 276 -13.20 -18.48 -23.87
CA LEU A 276 -12.56 -18.72 -22.57
C LEU A 276 -11.46 -19.78 -22.66
N GLU A 277 -11.63 -20.81 -23.51
CA GLU A 277 -10.60 -21.81 -23.79
C GLU A 277 -9.35 -21.20 -24.45
N ARG A 278 -9.51 -20.24 -25.35
CA ARG A 278 -8.37 -19.48 -25.93
C ARG A 278 -7.66 -18.68 -24.82
N VAL A 279 -8.41 -17.96 -23.98
CA VAL A 279 -7.82 -17.26 -22.84
C VAL A 279 -7.10 -18.23 -21.91
N GLN A 280 -7.68 -19.39 -21.62
CA GLN A 280 -7.04 -20.41 -20.78
C GLN A 280 -5.77 -20.99 -21.41
N ALA A 281 -5.70 -21.10 -22.72
CA ALA A 281 -4.51 -21.60 -23.42
C ALA A 281 -3.34 -20.59 -23.39
N GLU A 282 -3.63 -19.30 -23.52
CA GLU A 282 -2.64 -18.22 -23.56
C GLU A 282 -2.29 -17.70 -22.15
N HIS A 283 -3.29 -17.66 -21.27
CA HIS A 283 -3.19 -17.15 -19.90
C HIS A 283 -3.77 -18.16 -18.91
N PRO A 284 -3.11 -19.29 -18.70
CA PRO A 284 -3.65 -20.35 -17.86
C PRO A 284 -3.91 -19.85 -16.43
N ALA A 285 -5.14 -20.16 -15.96
CA ALA A 285 -5.57 -19.87 -14.60
C ALA A 285 -6.44 -21.02 -14.07
N VAL A 286 -6.16 -21.45 -12.85
CA VAL A 286 -6.91 -22.55 -12.22
C VAL A 286 -8.38 -22.17 -12.00
N ASP A 287 -8.67 -20.91 -11.73
CA ASP A 287 -10.05 -20.42 -11.59
C ASP A 287 -10.81 -20.52 -12.92
N THR A 288 -10.18 -20.18 -14.04
CA THR A 288 -10.75 -20.37 -15.37
C THR A 288 -10.95 -21.84 -15.70
N PHE A 289 -9.96 -22.69 -15.37
CA PHE A 289 -10.07 -24.14 -15.55
C PHE A 289 -11.25 -24.72 -14.79
N ALA A 290 -11.40 -24.34 -13.51
CA ALA A 290 -12.53 -24.80 -12.69
C ALA A 290 -13.87 -24.33 -13.24
N ALA A 291 -13.97 -23.05 -13.66
CA ALA A 291 -15.19 -22.49 -14.24
C ALA A 291 -15.61 -23.20 -15.52
N ILE A 292 -14.68 -23.52 -16.43
CA ILE A 292 -14.96 -24.28 -17.65
C ILE A 292 -15.44 -25.69 -17.30
N ALA A 293 -14.74 -26.41 -16.42
CA ALA A 293 -15.09 -27.75 -16.01
C ALA A 293 -16.50 -27.81 -15.39
N ASP A 294 -16.84 -26.82 -14.55
CA ASP A 294 -18.16 -26.72 -13.91
C ASP A 294 -19.28 -26.41 -14.91
N ALA A 295 -19.00 -25.51 -15.84
CA ALA A 295 -19.96 -25.15 -16.87
C ALA A 295 -20.22 -26.32 -17.83
N LEU A 296 -19.17 -27.04 -18.28
CA LEU A 296 -19.32 -28.25 -19.09
C LEU A 296 -20.14 -29.31 -18.36
N ALA A 297 -19.91 -29.53 -17.07
CA ALA A 297 -20.67 -30.50 -16.28
C ALA A 297 -22.20 -30.18 -16.21
N ARG A 298 -22.51 -28.87 -16.19
CA ARG A 298 -23.92 -28.41 -16.15
C ARG A 298 -24.58 -28.48 -17.52
N GLU A 299 -23.89 -28.02 -18.55
CA GLU A 299 -24.48 -27.82 -19.88
C GLU A 299 -24.39 -29.08 -20.78
N ARG A 300 -23.34 -29.90 -20.61
CA ARG A 300 -23.08 -31.07 -21.49
C ARG A 300 -22.90 -32.38 -20.73
N GLY A 301 -22.88 -32.34 -19.42
CA GLY A 301 -22.81 -33.51 -18.56
C GLY A 301 -21.44 -33.82 -18.01
N GLN A 302 -21.40 -34.67 -17.01
CA GLN A 302 -20.21 -35.01 -16.21
C GLN A 302 -19.11 -35.73 -17.04
N GLU A 303 -19.50 -36.54 -18.00
CA GLU A 303 -18.54 -37.32 -18.81
C GLU A 303 -17.69 -36.40 -19.71
N GLU A 304 -18.34 -35.41 -20.38
CA GLU A 304 -17.63 -34.45 -21.23
C GLU A 304 -16.74 -33.54 -20.39
N ALA A 305 -17.24 -33.05 -19.26
CA ALA A 305 -16.46 -32.25 -18.30
C ALA A 305 -15.22 -33.02 -17.78
N LEU A 306 -15.39 -34.31 -17.45
CA LEU A 306 -14.28 -35.16 -16.99
C LEU A 306 -13.23 -35.38 -18.10
N ALA A 307 -13.66 -35.65 -19.35
CA ALA A 307 -12.76 -35.81 -20.49
C ALA A 307 -11.96 -34.54 -20.76
N TRP A 308 -12.63 -33.37 -20.73
CA TRP A 308 -12.00 -32.05 -20.91
C TRP A 308 -10.99 -31.75 -19.79
N ALA A 309 -11.40 -31.98 -18.53
CA ALA A 309 -10.54 -31.73 -17.37
C ALA A 309 -9.30 -32.63 -17.35
N ARG A 310 -9.43 -33.91 -17.78
CA ARG A 310 -8.31 -34.85 -17.90
C ARG A 310 -7.30 -34.36 -18.95
N ALA A 311 -7.77 -34.02 -20.13
CA ALA A 311 -6.90 -33.50 -21.21
C ALA A 311 -6.21 -32.16 -20.79
N GLY A 312 -6.89 -31.32 -20.03
CA GLY A 312 -6.34 -30.09 -19.46
C GLY A 312 -5.25 -30.37 -18.43
N LEU A 313 -5.46 -31.33 -17.54
CA LEU A 313 -4.50 -31.71 -16.50
C LEU A 313 -3.25 -32.36 -17.08
N GLU A 314 -3.38 -33.15 -18.17
CA GLU A 314 -2.25 -33.74 -18.89
C GLU A 314 -1.35 -32.67 -19.54
N ARG A 315 -1.96 -31.61 -20.05
CA ARG A 315 -1.21 -30.47 -20.63
C ARG A 315 -0.56 -29.59 -19.55
N GLN A 316 -1.25 -29.36 -18.46
CA GLN A 316 -0.81 -28.50 -17.35
C GLN A 316 -1.09 -29.18 -15.99
N PRO A 317 -0.16 -30.03 -15.49
CA PRO A 317 -0.31 -30.68 -14.21
C PRO A 317 -0.52 -29.65 -13.10
N SER A 318 -1.60 -29.76 -12.32
CA SER A 318 -1.97 -28.85 -11.25
C SER A 318 -2.69 -29.63 -10.15
N LEU A 319 -2.33 -29.38 -8.89
CA LEU A 319 -2.97 -30.03 -7.76
C LEU A 319 -4.41 -29.52 -7.59
N LEU A 320 -4.64 -28.24 -7.88
CA LEU A 320 -5.98 -27.63 -7.85
C LEU A 320 -6.86 -28.18 -9.00
N ALA A 321 -6.27 -28.37 -10.20
CA ALA A 321 -6.97 -29.00 -11.31
C ALA A 321 -7.24 -30.49 -11.05
N LEU A 322 -6.30 -31.21 -10.40
CA LEU A 322 -6.52 -32.60 -9.97
C LEU A 322 -7.64 -32.72 -8.96
N GLU A 323 -7.71 -31.83 -7.97
CA GLU A 323 -8.81 -31.80 -6.99
C GLU A 323 -10.14 -31.65 -7.70
N ARG A 324 -10.22 -30.77 -8.73
CA ARG A 324 -11.43 -30.59 -9.52
C ARG A 324 -11.76 -31.83 -10.38
N LEU A 325 -10.76 -32.44 -11.01
CA LEU A 325 -10.92 -33.69 -11.76
C LEU A 325 -11.50 -34.80 -10.90
N LEU A 326 -10.97 -34.99 -9.70
CA LEU A 326 -11.47 -35.99 -8.74
C LEU A 326 -12.92 -35.72 -8.33
N ALA A 327 -13.30 -34.44 -8.16
CA ALA A 327 -14.66 -34.04 -7.84
C ALA A 327 -15.65 -34.37 -8.99
N LEU A 328 -15.23 -34.21 -10.25
CA LEU A 328 -16.02 -34.59 -11.42
C LEU A 328 -16.11 -36.11 -11.60
N HIS A 329 -15.06 -36.85 -11.22
CA HIS A 329 -15.00 -38.30 -11.40
C HIS A 329 -15.81 -39.06 -10.37
N ALA A 330 -15.91 -38.57 -9.12
CA ALA A 330 -16.55 -39.26 -8.02
C ALA A 330 -18.03 -39.70 -8.31
N PRO A 331 -18.89 -38.84 -8.93
CA PRO A 331 -20.27 -39.22 -9.27
C PRO A 331 -20.39 -40.32 -10.34
N LEU A 332 -19.40 -40.41 -11.24
CA LEU A 332 -19.38 -41.34 -12.37
C LEU A 332 -18.77 -42.70 -12.00
N ALA A 333 -18.09 -42.79 -10.86
CA ALA A 333 -17.41 -44.00 -10.45
C ALA A 333 -18.39 -45.07 -9.91
N ASP A 334 -18.13 -46.35 -10.23
CA ASP A 334 -18.77 -47.48 -9.60
C ASP A 334 -18.46 -47.53 -8.08
N GLU A 335 -19.23 -48.31 -7.31
CA GLU A 335 -19.13 -48.33 -5.86
C GLU A 335 -17.73 -48.78 -5.37
N ALA A 336 -17.07 -49.67 -6.10
CA ALA A 336 -15.75 -50.15 -5.74
C ALA A 336 -14.65 -49.06 -5.94
N ARG A 337 -14.74 -48.26 -6.97
CA ARG A 337 -13.75 -47.18 -7.27
C ARG A 337 -14.06 -45.89 -6.55
N ARG A 338 -15.31 -45.64 -6.17
CA ARG A 338 -15.72 -44.41 -5.46
C ARG A 338 -14.95 -44.25 -4.16
N GLY A 339 -14.76 -45.32 -3.38
CA GLY A 339 -13.99 -45.31 -2.15
C GLY A 339 -12.52 -44.85 -2.35
N ASP A 340 -11.89 -45.30 -3.43
CA ASP A 340 -10.51 -44.91 -3.77
C ASP A 340 -10.44 -43.44 -4.19
N ILE A 341 -11.41 -42.97 -4.97
CA ILE A 341 -11.47 -41.56 -5.40
C ILE A 341 -11.68 -40.64 -4.20
N GLU A 342 -12.61 -41.02 -3.28
CA GLU A 342 -12.84 -40.25 -2.05
C GLU A 342 -11.60 -40.26 -1.13
N LEU A 343 -10.84 -41.34 -1.10
CA LEU A 343 -9.57 -41.39 -0.38
C LEU A 343 -8.56 -40.40 -0.99
N MET A 344 -8.40 -40.41 -2.31
CA MET A 344 -7.52 -39.46 -3.03
C MET A 344 -7.95 -38.02 -2.77
N GLN A 345 -9.25 -37.72 -2.80
CA GLN A 345 -9.78 -36.39 -2.48
C GLN A 345 -9.40 -35.95 -1.07
N ARG A 346 -9.58 -36.83 -0.06
CA ARG A 346 -9.19 -36.51 1.33
C ARG A 346 -7.69 -36.20 1.47
N VAL A 347 -6.83 -36.85 0.69
CA VAL A 347 -5.37 -36.61 0.71
C VAL A 347 -5.02 -35.31 -0.02
N VAL A 348 -5.63 -35.06 -1.17
CA VAL A 348 -5.33 -33.91 -2.02
C VAL A 348 -5.88 -32.59 -1.44
N GLN A 349 -7.10 -32.63 -0.91
CA GLN A 349 -7.85 -31.44 -0.49
C GLN A 349 -7.11 -30.52 0.53
N PRO A 350 -6.43 -31.01 1.57
CA PRO A 350 -5.70 -30.13 2.49
C PRO A 350 -4.57 -29.35 1.81
N GLN A 351 -3.89 -29.94 0.85
CA GLN A 351 -2.82 -29.30 0.09
C GLN A 351 -3.40 -28.33 -0.94
N ALA A 352 -4.44 -28.73 -1.66
CA ALA A 352 -5.17 -27.86 -2.56
C ALA A 352 -5.65 -26.59 -1.85
N ARG A 353 -6.23 -26.67 -0.65
CA ARG A 353 -6.65 -25.52 0.15
C ARG A 353 -5.51 -24.55 0.52
N ARG A 354 -4.29 -25.03 0.67
CA ARG A 354 -3.11 -24.18 0.92
C ARG A 354 -2.69 -23.44 -0.33
N LEU A 355 -2.74 -24.13 -1.47
CA LEU A 355 -2.32 -23.62 -2.78
C LEU A 355 -3.39 -22.72 -3.43
N ALA A 356 -4.67 -22.90 -3.05
CA ALA A 356 -5.80 -22.09 -3.53
C ALA A 356 -5.84 -20.70 -2.88
N ARG A 357 -4.72 -20.00 -2.81
CA ARG A 357 -4.61 -18.66 -2.22
C ARG A 357 -4.01 -17.69 -3.21
N TYR A 358 -4.47 -16.46 -3.17
CA TYR A 358 -3.82 -15.34 -3.81
C TYR A 358 -2.72 -14.80 -2.90
N VAL A 359 -1.66 -14.23 -3.48
CA VAL A 359 -0.51 -13.70 -2.74
C VAL A 359 -0.22 -12.27 -3.16
N CYS A 360 -0.10 -11.39 -2.18
CA CYS A 360 0.38 -10.02 -2.41
C CYS A 360 1.86 -10.05 -2.80
N ARG A 361 2.20 -9.54 -3.97
CA ARG A 361 3.58 -9.48 -4.49
C ARG A 361 4.48 -8.52 -3.68
N HIS A 362 3.88 -7.63 -2.88
CA HIS A 362 4.64 -6.67 -2.10
C HIS A 362 4.96 -7.17 -0.70
N CYS A 363 3.97 -7.63 0.08
CA CYS A 363 4.16 -8.01 1.49
C CYS A 363 4.01 -9.51 1.77
N GLY A 364 3.67 -10.34 0.75
CA GLY A 364 3.50 -11.78 0.91
C GLY A 364 2.20 -12.22 1.59
N PHE A 365 1.28 -11.29 1.89
CA PHE A 365 -0.01 -11.62 2.51
C PHE A 365 -0.79 -12.60 1.64
N LYS A 366 -1.20 -13.75 2.21
CA LYS A 366 -1.93 -14.82 1.51
C LYS A 366 -3.41 -14.77 1.85
N ALA A 367 -4.27 -14.70 0.83
CA ALA A 367 -5.72 -14.58 0.97
C ALA A 367 -6.47 -15.64 0.16
N ARG A 368 -7.69 -16.00 0.60
CA ARG A 368 -8.55 -16.95 -0.13
C ARG A 368 -9.29 -16.29 -1.29
N GLN A 369 -9.54 -14.99 -1.19
CA GLN A 369 -10.19 -14.17 -2.21
C GLN A 369 -9.22 -13.18 -2.81
N PHE A 370 -9.51 -12.73 -4.02
CA PHE A 370 -8.75 -11.68 -4.70
C PHE A 370 -9.03 -10.32 -4.03
N TYR A 371 -7.99 -9.49 -3.91
CA TYR A 371 -8.10 -8.14 -3.40
C TYR A 371 -7.45 -7.16 -4.36
N TRP A 372 -8.15 -6.08 -4.68
CA TRP A 372 -7.60 -4.96 -5.42
C TRP A 372 -6.66 -4.13 -4.55
N GLN A 373 -7.04 -3.87 -3.30
CA GLN A 373 -6.17 -3.28 -2.28
C GLN A 373 -5.77 -4.35 -1.27
N CYS A 374 -4.47 -4.52 -1.05
CA CYS A 374 -3.99 -5.52 -0.10
C CYS A 374 -4.36 -5.16 1.35
N PRO A 375 -5.07 -6.04 2.09
CA PRO A 375 -5.43 -5.75 3.48
C PRO A 375 -4.22 -5.74 4.44
N GLY A 376 -3.06 -6.31 4.03
CA GLY A 376 -1.86 -6.35 4.87
C GLY A 376 -0.93 -5.14 4.70
N CYS A 377 -0.87 -4.53 3.50
CA CYS A 377 0.04 -3.40 3.23
C CYS A 377 -0.64 -2.21 2.57
N SER A 378 -1.96 -2.26 2.39
CA SER A 378 -2.81 -1.22 1.81
C SER A 378 -2.42 -0.77 0.39
N ARG A 379 -1.54 -1.50 -0.31
CA ARG A 379 -1.16 -1.19 -1.69
C ARG A 379 -2.15 -1.75 -2.69
N TRP A 380 -2.39 -0.99 -3.75
CA TRP A 380 -3.21 -1.38 -4.89
C TRP A 380 -2.43 -2.25 -5.88
N ASP A 381 -3.13 -3.04 -6.70
CA ASP A 381 -2.60 -3.86 -7.81
C ASP A 381 -1.47 -4.82 -7.43
N THR A 382 -1.42 -5.25 -6.19
CA THR A 382 -0.36 -6.14 -5.69
C THR A 382 -0.70 -7.62 -5.81
N TYR A 383 -1.95 -7.96 -6.16
CA TYR A 383 -2.39 -9.32 -6.45
C TYR A 383 -2.43 -9.56 -7.96
N ALA A 384 -1.92 -10.69 -8.40
CA ALA A 384 -2.26 -11.22 -9.71
C ALA A 384 -3.55 -12.06 -9.61
N PRO A 385 -4.37 -12.16 -10.66
CA PRO A 385 -5.51 -13.06 -10.70
C PRO A 385 -5.05 -14.52 -10.93
N LYS A 386 -4.11 -14.97 -10.09
CA LYS A 386 -3.47 -16.30 -10.10
C LYS A 386 -3.32 -16.81 -8.68
N ARG A 387 -3.47 -18.12 -8.50
CA ARG A 387 -3.29 -18.79 -7.21
C ARG A 387 -1.82 -19.02 -6.90
N THR A 388 -1.50 -19.31 -5.63
CA THR A 388 -0.12 -19.56 -5.17
C THR A 388 0.55 -20.68 -6.00
N GLU A 389 -0.16 -21.76 -6.30
CA GLU A 389 0.36 -22.86 -7.11
C GLU A 389 0.90 -22.41 -8.47
N GLU A 390 0.22 -21.46 -9.10
CA GLU A 390 0.57 -20.97 -10.44
C GLU A 390 1.76 -20.02 -10.40
N ILE A 391 1.93 -19.31 -9.26
CA ILE A 391 3.04 -18.36 -9.03
C ILE A 391 4.33 -19.13 -8.71
N GLU A 392 4.24 -20.22 -7.95
CA GLU A 392 5.41 -21.01 -7.54
C GLU A 392 5.97 -21.88 -8.68
N ARG A 393 5.26 -22.01 -9.80
CA ARG A 393 5.67 -22.81 -10.98
C ARG A 393 6.28 -21.99 -12.11
N GLY A 394 6.05 -20.68 -12.13
CA GLY A 394 6.58 -19.75 -13.15
C GLY A 394 7.82 -19.05 -12.66
#